data_e4e2dcac39daa69784315764e8dc7467
#
_entry.id   e4e2dcac39daa69784315764e8dc7467
#
_cell.length_a   1.000
_cell.length_b   1.000
_cell.length_c   1.000
_cell.angle_alpha   90.00
_cell.angle_beta   90.00
_cell.angle_gamma   90.00
#
_symmetry.space_group_name_H-M   'P 1'
#
loop_
_entity.id
_entity.type
_entity.pdbx_description
1 polymer ?
#
loop_
_entity_poly.entity_id
_entity_poly.type
_entity_poly.pdbx_seq_one_letter_code
_entity_poly.pdbx_strand_id
1 'polypeptide(L)'
;MSFRLDSFAPNWGASVMGTSVVAVATAAIGWPVWISRTLLILASLVAVVVVVVTGARWIRHRELALADLRHPIKGGMTATVAGGLLAWAVAIGRIGAGWLPDGLVTGAVAVLTVAGAVLALMIGWAFMTNLFTNQSTPTEHISGAWFIPPVVTIIIPLALVPLALELPDSSADLLALGWGFLGMGAVLYFVVTAVLFLRTVSHPLPPDALAPTLFIGMGPAGLMGLDMVRLAQASGNPGLVDAMTPLATMMWGFGFWWMIASLLVIRRGYGRLPFSLSWWGFVFPFGAWTVATSVLAQTWDSGLFDVMAWIATVLLVALWLMTSINTLAGIRRGTIWAH
;
A
#
# COMPACT_ATOMS: atom_id res chain seq x y z
N MET A 1 -6.75 -28.15 -4.82
CA MET A 1 -6.61 -27.77 -6.25
C MET A 1 -5.15 -27.43 -6.53
N SER A 2 -4.61 -27.84 -7.68
CA SER A 2 -3.27 -27.44 -8.11
C SER A 2 -3.28 -25.99 -8.58
N PHE A 3 -2.13 -25.30 -8.51
CA PHE A 3 -1.98 -23.95 -9.08
C PHE A 3 -2.35 -23.95 -10.57
N ARG A 4 -3.18 -23.00 -10.96
CA ARG A 4 -3.52 -22.69 -12.35
C ARG A 4 -3.32 -21.18 -12.57
N LEU A 5 -2.72 -20.83 -13.70
CA LEU A 5 -2.39 -19.45 -14.00
C LEU A 5 -3.65 -18.57 -14.15
N ASP A 6 -4.75 -19.13 -14.64
CA ASP A 6 -6.05 -18.46 -14.75
C ASP A 6 -6.68 -18.08 -13.39
N SER A 7 -6.38 -18.86 -12.33
CA SER A 7 -6.87 -18.61 -10.97
C SER A 7 -5.98 -17.66 -10.15
N PHE A 8 -4.90 -17.10 -10.70
CA PHE A 8 -4.04 -16.16 -10.01
C PHE A 8 -4.76 -14.82 -9.83
N ALA A 9 -5.16 -14.52 -8.60
CA ALA A 9 -5.97 -13.36 -8.27
C ALA A 9 -5.20 -12.02 -8.46
N PRO A 10 -5.87 -10.92 -8.82
CA PRO A 10 -5.21 -9.64 -9.07
C PRO A 10 -4.60 -8.99 -7.82
N ASN A 11 -4.99 -9.39 -6.62
CA ASN A 11 -4.55 -8.80 -5.35
C ASN A 11 -3.26 -9.40 -4.76
N TRP A 12 -2.56 -10.29 -5.46
CA TRP A 12 -1.25 -10.80 -5.02
C TRP A 12 -0.19 -9.71 -4.82
N GLY A 13 -0.28 -8.59 -5.54
CA GLY A 13 0.60 -7.44 -5.33
C GLY A 13 0.58 -6.90 -3.89
N ALA A 14 -0.50 -7.11 -3.15
CA ALA A 14 -0.61 -6.72 -1.76
C ALA A 14 0.39 -7.46 -0.84
N SER A 15 0.82 -8.68 -1.19
CA SER A 15 1.86 -9.41 -0.45
C SER A 15 3.24 -8.76 -0.60
N VAL A 16 3.53 -8.20 -1.78
CA VAL A 16 4.75 -7.41 -2.04
C VAL A 16 4.70 -6.11 -1.23
N MET A 17 3.58 -5.38 -1.33
CA MET A 17 3.37 -4.15 -0.56
C MET A 17 3.56 -4.39 0.94
N GLY A 18 2.90 -5.43 1.48
CA GLY A 18 2.95 -5.77 2.90
C GLY A 18 4.35 -6.16 3.36
N THR A 19 5.07 -7.00 2.61
CA THR A 19 6.43 -7.41 2.99
C THR A 19 7.42 -6.26 2.88
N SER A 20 7.30 -5.41 1.86
CA SER A 20 8.14 -4.22 1.68
C SER A 20 7.95 -3.21 2.82
N VAL A 21 6.72 -2.94 3.24
CA VAL A 21 6.46 -1.97 4.32
C VAL A 21 6.96 -2.47 5.67
N VAL A 22 6.90 -3.79 5.93
CA VAL A 22 7.49 -4.38 7.16
C VAL A 22 9.00 -4.21 7.18
N ALA A 23 9.67 -4.39 6.05
CA ALA A 23 11.11 -4.13 5.93
C ALA A 23 11.43 -2.66 6.24
N VAL A 24 10.65 -1.71 5.68
CA VAL A 24 10.83 -0.28 5.95
C VAL A 24 10.54 0.07 7.41
N ALA A 25 9.49 -0.48 8.01
CA ALA A 25 9.13 -0.22 9.40
C ALA A 25 10.22 -0.69 10.37
N THR A 26 10.78 -1.90 10.17
CA THR A 26 11.87 -2.42 11.02
C THR A 26 13.14 -1.58 10.89
N ALA A 27 13.44 -1.05 9.70
CA ALA A 27 14.54 -0.13 9.48
C ALA A 27 14.29 1.25 10.13
N ALA A 28 13.04 1.72 10.14
CA ALA A 28 12.67 3.04 10.65
C ALA A 28 12.84 3.17 12.17
N ILE A 29 12.61 2.10 12.92
CA ILE A 29 12.79 2.06 14.39
C ILE A 29 14.18 1.59 14.83
N GLY A 30 15.12 1.42 13.89
CA GLY A 30 16.51 1.07 14.20
C GLY A 30 16.71 -0.38 14.67
N TRP A 31 15.86 -1.31 14.29
CA TRP A 31 16.12 -2.73 14.55
C TRP A 31 17.40 -3.20 13.87
N PRO A 32 18.00 -4.35 14.30
CA PRO A 32 19.21 -4.88 13.68
C PRO A 32 19.08 -4.92 12.14
N VAL A 33 20.01 -4.33 11.45
CA VAL A 33 19.97 -4.09 10.00
C VAL A 33 19.78 -5.37 9.17
N TRP A 34 20.21 -6.51 9.68
CA TRP A 34 20.02 -7.81 9.02
C TRP A 34 18.54 -8.19 8.90
N ILE A 35 17.67 -7.73 9.83
CA ILE A 35 16.23 -8.01 9.79
C ILE A 35 15.62 -7.30 8.57
N SER A 36 15.84 -6.01 8.43
CA SER A 36 15.29 -5.23 7.31
C SER A 36 15.86 -5.70 5.96
N ARG A 37 17.15 -6.07 5.90
CA ARG A 37 17.78 -6.64 4.70
C ARG A 37 17.18 -7.99 4.32
N THR A 38 16.97 -8.89 5.28
CA THR A 38 16.32 -10.20 5.03
C THR A 38 14.91 -10.02 4.53
N LEU A 39 14.14 -9.09 5.12
CA LEU A 39 12.79 -8.76 4.68
C LEU A 39 12.78 -8.13 3.28
N LEU A 40 13.77 -7.30 2.94
CA LEU A 40 13.91 -6.76 1.58
C LEU A 40 14.21 -7.87 0.56
N ILE A 41 15.10 -8.81 0.88
CA ILE A 41 15.35 -9.98 0.01
C ILE A 41 14.06 -10.76 -0.20
N LEU A 42 13.32 -11.05 0.87
CA LEU A 42 12.06 -11.78 0.79
C LEU A 42 11.02 -11.00 -0.03
N ALA A 43 10.88 -9.68 0.18
CA ALA A 43 10.00 -8.83 -0.62
C ALA A 43 10.38 -8.87 -2.10
N SER A 44 11.69 -8.85 -2.41
CA SER A 44 12.21 -8.92 -3.79
C SER A 44 11.87 -10.27 -4.45
N LEU A 45 12.03 -11.37 -3.74
CA LEU A 45 11.67 -12.70 -4.25
C LEU A 45 10.17 -12.81 -4.54
N VAL A 46 9.32 -12.34 -3.60
CA VAL A 46 7.86 -12.32 -3.78
C VAL A 46 7.48 -11.40 -4.95
N ALA A 47 8.12 -10.23 -5.06
CA ALA A 47 7.86 -9.27 -6.13
C ALA A 47 8.16 -9.86 -7.52
N VAL A 48 9.32 -10.51 -7.67
CA VAL A 48 9.69 -11.17 -8.95
C VAL A 48 8.67 -12.23 -9.31
N VAL A 49 8.28 -13.09 -8.37
CA VAL A 49 7.26 -14.13 -8.61
C VAL A 49 5.94 -13.50 -9.02
N VAL A 50 5.45 -12.50 -8.28
CA VAL A 50 4.17 -11.84 -8.57
C VAL A 50 4.20 -11.15 -9.94
N VAL A 51 5.29 -10.46 -10.28
CA VAL A 51 5.43 -9.78 -11.59
C VAL A 51 5.44 -10.80 -12.73
N VAL A 52 6.24 -11.86 -12.62
CA VAL A 52 6.35 -12.90 -13.65
C VAL A 52 5.01 -13.61 -13.85
N VAL A 53 4.35 -14.03 -12.76
CA VAL A 53 3.07 -14.75 -12.85
C VAL A 53 1.96 -13.85 -13.37
N THR A 54 1.89 -12.60 -12.90
CA THR A 54 0.93 -11.61 -13.42
C THR A 54 1.16 -11.34 -14.91
N GLY A 55 2.41 -11.12 -15.31
CA GLY A 55 2.76 -10.93 -16.73
C GLY A 55 2.39 -12.14 -17.59
N ALA A 56 2.71 -13.35 -17.14
CA ALA A 56 2.32 -14.58 -17.82
C ALA A 56 0.78 -14.72 -17.94
N ARG A 57 0.03 -14.32 -16.91
CA ARG A 57 -1.44 -14.32 -16.93
C ARG A 57 -1.97 -13.32 -17.96
N TRP A 58 -1.42 -12.11 -18.03
CA TRP A 58 -1.81 -11.10 -19.03
C TRP A 58 -1.51 -11.54 -20.47
N ILE A 59 -0.44 -12.32 -20.68
CA ILE A 59 -0.08 -12.85 -22.01
C ILE A 59 -0.99 -14.01 -22.39
N ARG A 60 -1.23 -14.97 -21.48
CA ARG A 60 -1.91 -16.24 -21.81
C ARG A 60 -3.42 -16.22 -21.56
N HIS A 61 -3.90 -15.37 -20.67
CA HIS A 61 -5.29 -15.27 -20.24
C HIS A 61 -5.78 -13.81 -20.22
N ARG A 62 -5.48 -13.08 -21.30
CA ARG A 62 -5.77 -11.64 -21.42
C ARG A 62 -7.24 -11.31 -21.17
N GLU A 63 -8.16 -12.15 -21.65
CA GLU A 63 -9.59 -11.91 -21.48
C GLU A 63 -10.01 -11.95 -20.01
N LEU A 64 -9.47 -12.90 -19.23
CA LEU A 64 -9.74 -12.98 -17.80
C LEU A 64 -9.10 -11.80 -17.03
N ALA A 65 -7.91 -11.39 -17.41
CA ALA A 65 -7.25 -10.23 -16.82
C ALA A 65 -8.02 -8.93 -17.07
N LEU A 66 -8.55 -8.76 -18.30
CA LEU A 66 -9.41 -7.62 -18.66
C LEU A 66 -10.76 -7.70 -17.95
N ALA A 67 -11.34 -8.89 -17.79
CA ALA A 67 -12.57 -9.08 -17.03
C ALA A 67 -12.39 -8.68 -15.55
N ASP A 68 -11.27 -9.08 -14.93
CA ASP A 68 -10.95 -8.66 -13.56
C ASP A 68 -10.78 -7.13 -13.46
N LEU A 69 -10.10 -6.50 -14.42
CA LEU A 69 -9.91 -5.04 -14.43
C LEU A 69 -11.25 -4.27 -14.57
N ARG A 70 -12.20 -4.84 -15.31
CA ARG A 70 -13.54 -4.26 -15.49
C ARG A 70 -14.49 -4.52 -14.32
N HIS A 71 -14.15 -5.49 -13.45
CA HIS A 71 -14.98 -5.83 -12.31
C HIS A 71 -14.91 -4.75 -11.22
N PRO A 72 -16.03 -4.26 -10.65
CA PRO A 72 -16.05 -3.15 -9.69
C PRO A 72 -15.21 -3.36 -8.43
N ILE A 73 -14.99 -4.60 -8.00
CA ILE A 73 -14.18 -4.94 -6.84
C ILE A 73 -12.76 -5.33 -7.27
N LYS A 74 -12.64 -6.31 -8.19
CA LYS A 74 -11.33 -6.83 -8.62
C LYS A 74 -10.52 -5.80 -9.39
N GLY A 75 -11.17 -4.86 -10.09
CA GLY A 75 -10.51 -3.78 -10.82
C GLY A 75 -9.68 -2.90 -9.89
N GLY A 76 -10.24 -2.49 -8.74
CA GLY A 76 -9.48 -1.80 -7.71
C GLY A 76 -8.32 -2.63 -7.17
N MET A 77 -8.54 -3.93 -6.93
CA MET A 77 -7.50 -4.86 -6.44
C MET A 77 -6.35 -5.04 -7.43
N THR A 78 -6.58 -4.90 -8.74
CA THR A 78 -5.53 -4.99 -9.78
C THR A 78 -4.42 -3.94 -9.56
N ALA A 79 -4.74 -2.79 -8.98
CA ALA A 79 -3.77 -1.75 -8.68
C ALA A 79 -2.72 -2.16 -7.65
N THR A 80 -2.95 -3.24 -6.88
CA THR A 80 -1.94 -3.75 -5.93
C THR A 80 -0.63 -4.17 -6.60
N VAL A 81 -0.65 -4.54 -7.89
CA VAL A 81 0.58 -4.87 -8.63
C VAL A 81 1.45 -3.63 -8.78
N ALA A 82 0.87 -2.52 -9.19
CA ALA A 82 1.58 -1.23 -9.27
C ALA A 82 2.05 -0.78 -7.88
N GLY A 83 1.18 -0.91 -6.86
CA GLY A 83 1.53 -0.64 -5.46
C GLY A 83 2.67 -1.50 -4.95
N GLY A 84 2.73 -2.77 -5.36
CA GLY A 84 3.84 -3.68 -5.06
C GLY A 84 5.18 -3.20 -5.62
N LEU A 85 5.20 -2.77 -6.89
CA LEU A 85 6.41 -2.20 -7.51
C LEU A 85 6.88 -0.94 -6.78
N LEU A 86 5.97 -0.03 -6.47
CA LEU A 86 6.28 1.23 -5.77
C LEU A 86 6.75 0.98 -4.33
N ALA A 87 6.06 0.13 -3.57
CA ALA A 87 6.47 -0.22 -2.21
C ALA A 87 7.83 -0.93 -2.19
N TRP A 88 8.11 -1.75 -3.20
CA TRP A 88 9.41 -2.39 -3.36
C TRP A 88 10.50 -1.36 -3.71
N ALA A 89 10.21 -0.39 -4.59
CA ALA A 89 11.13 0.73 -4.89
C ALA A 89 11.48 1.51 -3.61
N VAL A 90 10.47 1.87 -2.79
CA VAL A 90 10.67 2.56 -1.50
C VAL A 90 11.56 1.73 -0.57
N ALA A 91 11.32 0.41 -0.47
CA ALA A 91 12.11 -0.47 0.38
C ALA A 91 13.56 -0.60 -0.11
N ILE A 92 13.80 -0.71 -1.43
CA ILE A 92 15.16 -0.70 -2.02
C ILE A 92 15.86 0.62 -1.73
N GLY A 93 15.24 1.75 -2.00
CA GLY A 93 15.82 3.07 -1.75
C GLY A 93 16.18 3.30 -0.28
N ARG A 94 15.36 2.81 0.65
CA ARG A 94 15.57 2.99 2.09
C ARG A 94 16.60 2.05 2.70
N ILE A 95 16.68 0.80 2.24
CA ILE A 95 17.45 -0.27 2.88
C ILE A 95 18.67 -0.65 2.03
N GLY A 96 18.61 -0.47 0.71
CA GLY A 96 19.68 -0.81 -0.22
C GLY A 96 20.89 0.11 -0.12
N ALA A 97 20.69 1.37 0.26
CA ALA A 97 21.76 2.35 0.42
C ALA A 97 22.82 1.86 1.42
N GLY A 98 24.09 1.99 1.03
CA GLY A 98 25.25 1.54 1.83
C GLY A 98 25.41 0.01 1.95
N TRP A 99 24.59 -0.76 1.22
CA TRP A 99 24.68 -2.24 1.16
C TRP A 99 24.81 -2.76 -0.27
N LEU A 100 24.02 -2.20 -1.18
CA LEU A 100 24.09 -2.48 -2.61
C LEU A 100 24.86 -1.35 -3.31
N PRO A 101 25.44 -1.59 -4.51
CA PRO A 101 26.07 -0.52 -5.29
C PRO A 101 25.06 0.61 -5.58
N ASP A 102 25.45 1.88 -5.35
CA ASP A 102 24.57 3.04 -5.45
C ASP A 102 23.90 3.14 -6.82
N GLY A 103 24.63 2.92 -7.92
CA GLY A 103 24.03 2.93 -9.25
C GLY A 103 22.97 1.84 -9.47
N LEU A 104 23.09 0.68 -8.80
CA LEU A 104 22.08 -0.37 -8.84
C LEU A 104 20.81 0.06 -8.05
N VAL A 105 21.00 0.66 -6.87
CA VAL A 105 19.89 1.16 -6.05
C VAL A 105 19.12 2.22 -6.81
N THR A 106 19.81 3.28 -7.28
CA THR A 106 19.19 4.38 -8.01
C THR A 106 18.49 3.90 -9.28
N GLY A 107 19.16 3.03 -10.06
CA GLY A 107 18.59 2.46 -11.29
C GLY A 107 17.35 1.60 -11.02
N ALA A 108 17.39 0.74 -10.00
CA ALA A 108 16.25 -0.10 -9.62
C ALA A 108 15.08 0.76 -9.13
N VAL A 109 15.33 1.74 -8.25
CA VAL A 109 14.31 2.67 -7.77
C VAL A 109 13.70 3.44 -8.93
N ALA A 110 14.49 3.97 -9.86
CA ALA A 110 13.99 4.71 -11.02
C ALA A 110 13.07 3.84 -11.90
N VAL A 111 13.53 2.66 -12.29
CA VAL A 111 12.76 1.75 -13.15
C VAL A 111 11.47 1.32 -12.48
N LEU A 112 11.52 0.90 -11.22
CA LEU A 112 10.33 0.46 -10.49
C LEU A 112 9.35 1.60 -10.23
N THR A 113 9.85 2.81 -9.95
CA THR A 113 9.02 4.00 -9.76
C THR A 113 8.29 4.37 -11.05
N VAL A 114 8.99 4.44 -12.18
CA VAL A 114 8.37 4.75 -13.47
C VAL A 114 7.36 3.67 -13.87
N ALA A 115 7.74 2.39 -13.80
CA ALA A 115 6.85 1.29 -14.13
C ALA A 115 5.61 1.25 -13.21
N GLY A 116 5.82 1.41 -11.90
CA GLY A 116 4.75 1.45 -10.90
C GLY A 116 3.82 2.65 -11.09
N ALA A 117 4.35 3.85 -11.34
CA ALA A 117 3.56 5.05 -11.55
C ALA A 117 2.72 4.97 -12.83
N VAL A 118 3.31 4.52 -13.94
CA VAL A 118 2.58 4.33 -15.21
C VAL A 118 1.46 3.30 -15.03
N LEU A 119 1.74 2.15 -14.41
CA LEU A 119 0.72 1.13 -14.15
C LEU A 119 -0.36 1.65 -13.19
N ALA A 120 0.00 2.39 -12.15
CA ALA A 120 -0.96 2.98 -11.20
C ALA A 120 -1.95 3.90 -11.91
N LEU A 121 -1.45 4.80 -12.76
CA LEU A 121 -2.28 5.72 -13.53
C LEU A 121 -3.15 4.97 -14.55
N MET A 122 -2.58 4.05 -15.33
CA MET A 122 -3.34 3.29 -16.33
C MET A 122 -4.47 2.48 -15.68
N ILE A 123 -4.18 1.77 -14.59
CA ILE A 123 -5.18 0.96 -13.87
C ILE A 123 -6.20 1.89 -13.20
N GLY A 124 -5.76 2.98 -12.58
CA GLY A 124 -6.64 3.97 -11.94
C GLY A 124 -7.62 4.58 -12.94
N TRP A 125 -7.15 5.05 -14.09
CA TRP A 125 -8.01 5.59 -15.16
C TRP A 125 -8.96 4.54 -15.74
N ALA A 126 -8.46 3.33 -16.01
CA ALA A 126 -9.31 2.24 -16.51
C ALA A 126 -10.40 1.90 -15.49
N PHE A 127 -10.07 1.80 -14.21
CA PHE A 127 -11.01 1.53 -13.14
C PHE A 127 -12.08 2.63 -13.02
N MET A 128 -11.68 3.91 -12.96
CA MET A 128 -12.61 5.04 -12.88
C MET A 128 -13.49 5.15 -14.12
N THR A 129 -12.91 4.97 -15.33
CA THR A 129 -13.68 4.97 -16.57
C THR A 129 -14.74 3.87 -16.56
N ASN A 130 -14.38 2.66 -16.12
CA ASN A 130 -15.34 1.55 -16.01
C ASN A 130 -16.46 1.87 -15.01
N LEU A 131 -16.16 2.49 -13.88
CA LEU A 131 -17.18 2.89 -12.89
C LEU A 131 -18.13 3.96 -13.43
N PHE A 132 -17.60 4.95 -14.15
CA PHE A 132 -18.40 6.08 -14.67
C PHE A 132 -19.26 5.68 -15.86
N THR A 133 -18.77 4.75 -16.69
CA THR A 133 -19.53 4.29 -17.87
C THR A 133 -20.48 3.15 -17.57
N ASN A 134 -20.24 2.38 -16.49
CA ASN A 134 -21.12 1.30 -16.06
C ASN A 134 -22.15 1.81 -15.02
N GLN A 135 -23.26 2.37 -15.54
CA GLN A 135 -24.32 2.95 -14.71
C GLN A 135 -25.07 1.94 -13.83
N SER A 136 -24.79 0.65 -13.97
CA SER A 136 -25.41 -0.44 -13.21
C SER A 136 -24.54 -1.04 -12.12
N THR A 137 -23.45 -0.34 -11.69
CA THR A 137 -22.63 -0.85 -10.59
C THR A 137 -23.44 -0.95 -9.30
N PRO A 138 -23.72 -2.17 -8.80
CA PRO A 138 -24.49 -2.33 -7.57
C PRO A 138 -23.77 -1.69 -6.38
N THR A 139 -24.53 -1.03 -5.50
CA THR A 139 -23.96 -0.38 -4.29
C THR A 139 -23.21 -1.37 -3.39
N GLU A 140 -23.60 -2.64 -3.42
CA GLU A 140 -22.95 -3.74 -2.68
C GLU A 140 -21.48 -3.96 -3.11
N HIS A 141 -21.13 -3.59 -4.34
CA HIS A 141 -19.77 -3.68 -4.88
C HIS A 141 -18.85 -2.54 -4.41
N ILE A 142 -19.41 -1.50 -3.81
CA ILE A 142 -18.61 -0.45 -3.16
C ILE A 142 -18.01 -1.05 -1.90
N SER A 143 -16.70 -1.17 -1.86
CA SER A 143 -15.96 -1.79 -0.77
C SER A 143 -14.63 -1.07 -0.53
N GLY A 144 -13.94 -1.42 0.56
CA GLY A 144 -12.62 -0.87 0.85
C GLY A 144 -11.56 -1.13 -0.23
N ALA A 145 -11.81 -2.05 -1.18
CA ALA A 145 -10.95 -2.24 -2.34
C ALA A 145 -10.87 -1.00 -3.25
N TRP A 146 -11.85 -0.09 -3.18
CA TRP A 146 -11.85 1.18 -3.92
C TRP A 146 -10.79 2.17 -3.41
N PHE A 147 -10.28 1.98 -2.19
CA PHE A 147 -9.14 2.75 -1.70
C PHE A 147 -7.82 2.42 -2.41
N ILE A 148 -7.69 1.25 -3.06
CA ILE A 148 -6.40 0.78 -3.55
C ILE A 148 -5.84 1.69 -4.66
N PRO A 149 -6.57 2.10 -5.71
CA PRO A 149 -6.04 3.02 -6.72
C PRO A 149 -5.55 4.37 -6.14
N PRO A 150 -6.31 5.08 -5.27
CA PRO A 150 -5.79 6.25 -4.56
C PRO A 150 -4.54 5.98 -3.72
N VAL A 151 -4.54 4.88 -2.93
CA VAL A 151 -3.39 4.47 -2.11
C VAL A 151 -2.14 4.33 -2.95
N VAL A 152 -2.24 3.62 -4.07
CA VAL A 152 -1.08 3.37 -4.94
C VAL A 152 -0.55 4.67 -5.54
N THR A 153 -1.42 5.62 -5.85
CA THR A 153 -1.03 6.96 -6.32
C THR A 153 -0.27 7.73 -5.23
N ILE A 154 -0.69 7.60 -3.96
CA ILE A 154 -0.01 8.22 -2.80
C ILE A 154 1.35 7.57 -2.50
N ILE A 155 1.63 6.34 -2.92
CA ILE A 155 2.96 5.73 -2.73
C ILE A 155 4.01 6.34 -3.67
N ILE A 156 3.61 6.88 -4.82
CA ILE A 156 4.54 7.42 -5.83
C ILE A 156 5.50 8.48 -5.25
N PRO A 157 5.05 9.47 -4.46
CA PRO A 157 5.94 10.46 -3.84
C PRO A 157 7.08 9.84 -3.03
N LEU A 158 6.79 8.81 -2.22
CA LEU A 158 7.81 8.12 -1.41
C LEU A 158 8.89 7.44 -2.25
N ALA A 159 8.54 6.98 -3.45
CA ALA A 159 9.50 6.40 -4.38
C ALA A 159 10.27 7.47 -5.17
N LEU A 160 9.72 8.69 -5.31
CA LEU A 160 10.41 9.83 -5.95
C LEU A 160 11.42 10.51 -5.02
N VAL A 161 11.18 10.53 -3.71
CA VAL A 161 12.07 11.20 -2.74
C VAL A 161 13.53 10.71 -2.82
N PRO A 162 13.84 9.41 -2.81
CA PRO A 162 15.22 8.96 -2.97
C PRO A 162 15.86 9.44 -4.28
N LEU A 163 15.10 9.45 -5.38
CA LEU A 163 15.59 9.93 -6.68
C LEU A 163 15.86 11.44 -6.67
N ALA A 164 15.01 12.22 -6.00
CA ALA A 164 15.20 13.65 -5.86
C ALA A 164 16.46 14.01 -5.05
N LEU A 165 16.83 13.16 -4.10
CA LEU A 165 18.06 13.35 -3.31
C LEU A 165 19.33 12.93 -4.08
N GLU A 166 19.24 11.92 -4.94
CA GLU A 166 20.36 11.39 -5.71
C GLU A 166 20.59 12.12 -7.05
N LEU A 167 19.58 12.83 -7.56
CA LEU A 167 19.60 13.52 -8.86
C LEU A 167 19.36 15.04 -8.66
N PRO A 168 20.34 15.82 -8.20
CA PRO A 168 20.15 17.22 -7.85
C PRO A 168 19.60 18.10 -9.00
N ASP A 169 20.03 17.83 -10.22
CA ASP A 169 19.58 18.59 -11.42
C ASP A 169 18.08 18.39 -11.72
N SER A 170 17.50 17.28 -11.28
CA SER A 170 16.08 16.95 -11.48
C SER A 170 15.26 17.03 -10.19
N SER A 171 15.89 17.40 -9.07
CA SER A 171 15.26 17.36 -7.73
C SER A 171 13.98 18.18 -7.67
N ALA A 172 13.98 19.40 -8.17
CA ALA A 172 12.82 20.27 -8.15
C ALA A 172 11.62 19.69 -8.91
N ASP A 173 11.86 19.12 -10.09
CA ASP A 173 10.81 18.48 -10.91
C ASP A 173 10.25 17.23 -10.23
N LEU A 174 11.12 16.40 -9.67
CA LEU A 174 10.73 15.18 -8.97
C LEU A 174 9.90 15.48 -7.71
N LEU A 175 10.28 16.51 -6.95
CA LEU A 175 9.50 16.97 -5.79
C LEU A 175 8.17 17.60 -6.20
N ALA A 176 8.14 18.41 -7.27
CA ALA A 176 6.90 18.97 -7.80
C ALA A 176 5.92 17.87 -8.25
N LEU A 177 6.42 16.86 -8.98
CA LEU A 177 5.64 15.67 -9.33
C LEU A 177 5.16 14.92 -8.07
N GLY A 178 6.01 14.79 -7.05
CA GLY A 178 5.65 14.18 -5.78
C GLY A 178 4.45 14.87 -5.12
N TRP A 179 4.49 16.19 -5.02
CA TRP A 179 3.34 16.97 -4.51
C TRP A 179 2.10 16.81 -5.37
N GLY A 180 2.25 16.77 -6.70
CA GLY A 180 1.14 16.53 -7.64
C GLY A 180 0.48 15.16 -7.43
N PHE A 181 1.25 14.09 -7.28
CA PHE A 181 0.72 12.75 -7.02
C PHE A 181 0.10 12.62 -5.63
N LEU A 182 0.69 13.25 -4.61
CA LEU A 182 0.09 13.34 -3.29
C LEU A 182 -1.28 14.01 -3.36
N GLY A 183 -1.39 15.15 -4.03
CA GLY A 183 -2.66 15.88 -4.20
C GLY A 183 -3.70 15.05 -4.96
N MET A 184 -3.31 14.41 -6.07
CA MET A 184 -4.18 13.52 -6.84
C MET A 184 -4.73 12.38 -5.98
N GLY A 185 -3.85 11.65 -5.30
CA GLY A 185 -4.24 10.53 -4.46
C GLY A 185 -5.08 10.97 -3.26
N ALA A 186 -4.75 12.10 -2.63
CA ALA A 186 -5.49 12.65 -1.49
C ALA A 186 -6.93 13.01 -1.85
N VAL A 187 -7.15 13.72 -2.97
CA VAL A 187 -8.50 14.08 -3.44
C VAL A 187 -9.32 12.82 -3.71
N LEU A 188 -8.76 11.86 -4.44
CA LEU A 188 -9.44 10.59 -4.71
C LEU A 188 -9.74 9.80 -3.44
N TYR A 189 -8.81 9.80 -2.47
CA TYR A 189 -9.02 9.14 -1.19
C TYR A 189 -10.20 9.74 -0.42
N PHE A 190 -10.31 11.06 -0.32
CA PHE A 190 -11.42 11.69 0.39
C PHE A 190 -12.76 11.43 -0.29
N VAL A 191 -12.79 11.43 -1.63
CA VAL A 191 -14.01 11.05 -2.39
C VAL A 191 -14.42 9.61 -2.07
N VAL A 192 -13.48 8.66 -2.15
CA VAL A 192 -13.76 7.25 -1.84
C VAL A 192 -14.17 7.08 -0.38
N THR A 193 -13.55 7.81 0.54
CA THR A 193 -13.90 7.79 1.97
C THR A 193 -15.34 8.20 2.18
N ALA A 194 -15.79 9.30 1.57
CA ALA A 194 -17.17 9.76 1.67
C ALA A 194 -18.17 8.74 1.09
N VAL A 195 -17.86 8.19 -0.09
CA VAL A 195 -18.70 7.19 -0.75
C VAL A 195 -18.79 5.90 0.07
N LEU A 196 -17.66 5.40 0.59
CA LEU A 196 -17.64 4.19 1.41
C LEU A 196 -18.34 4.40 2.75
N PHE A 197 -18.18 5.58 3.36
CA PHE A 197 -18.90 5.92 4.59
C PHE A 197 -20.42 5.91 4.37
N LEU A 198 -20.90 6.60 3.34
CA LEU A 198 -22.31 6.60 2.97
C LEU A 198 -22.84 5.18 2.72
N ARG A 199 -22.09 4.38 1.97
CA ARG A 199 -22.44 2.98 1.69
C ARG A 199 -22.54 2.15 2.97
N THR A 200 -21.58 2.32 3.90
CA THR A 200 -21.52 1.51 5.14
C THR A 200 -22.64 1.82 6.11
N VAL A 201 -23.12 3.07 6.13
CA VAL A 201 -24.27 3.47 6.99
C VAL A 201 -25.63 3.17 6.36
N SER A 202 -25.68 3.01 5.03
CA SER A 202 -26.96 2.87 4.27
C SER A 202 -27.27 1.44 3.84
N HIS A 203 -26.30 0.53 3.87
CA HIS A 203 -26.43 -0.83 3.35
C HIS A 203 -25.77 -1.87 4.28
N PRO A 204 -26.15 -3.15 4.17
CA PRO A 204 -25.50 -4.24 4.91
C PRO A 204 -23.99 -4.27 4.69
N LEU A 205 -23.25 -4.81 5.66
CA LEU A 205 -21.79 -4.94 5.56
C LEU A 205 -21.40 -5.82 4.34
N PRO A 206 -20.19 -5.59 3.76
CA PRO A 206 -19.66 -6.42 2.69
C PRO A 206 -19.56 -7.90 3.10
N PRO A 207 -19.47 -8.86 2.15
CA PRO A 207 -19.18 -10.26 2.46
C PRO A 207 -17.90 -10.43 3.28
N ASP A 208 -17.83 -11.50 4.12
CA ASP A 208 -16.73 -11.77 5.05
C ASP A 208 -15.35 -11.72 4.40
N ALA A 209 -15.22 -12.22 3.17
CA ALA A 209 -13.97 -12.21 2.41
C ALA A 209 -13.46 -10.79 2.09
N LEU A 210 -14.33 -9.79 2.10
CA LEU A 210 -14.00 -8.38 1.86
C LEU A 210 -13.88 -7.56 3.15
N ALA A 211 -14.24 -8.11 4.31
CA ALA A 211 -14.15 -7.42 5.59
C ALA A 211 -12.77 -6.80 5.86
N PRO A 212 -11.63 -7.47 5.57
CA PRO A 212 -10.31 -6.88 5.73
C PRO A 212 -10.10 -5.60 4.91
N THR A 213 -10.83 -5.41 3.81
CA THR A 213 -10.69 -4.22 2.98
C THR A 213 -11.19 -2.93 3.65
N LEU A 214 -12.08 -3.05 4.66
CA LEU A 214 -12.50 -1.89 5.47
C LEU A 214 -11.33 -1.23 6.18
N PHE A 215 -10.30 -2.01 6.53
CA PHE A 215 -9.11 -1.53 7.21
C PHE A 215 -8.18 -0.72 6.30
N ILE A 216 -8.30 -0.87 4.97
CA ILE A 216 -7.42 -0.21 4.01
C ILE A 216 -7.45 1.32 4.16
N GLY A 217 -8.59 1.90 4.55
CA GLY A 217 -8.75 3.36 4.65
C GLY A 217 -7.77 4.06 5.59
N MET A 218 -7.17 3.35 6.57
CA MET A 218 -6.13 3.94 7.41
C MET A 218 -4.80 4.15 6.68
N GLY A 219 -4.52 3.33 5.66
CA GLY A 219 -3.26 3.35 4.92
C GLY A 219 -2.98 4.68 4.22
N PRO A 220 -3.90 5.17 3.37
CA PRO A 220 -3.72 6.46 2.71
C PRO A 220 -3.54 7.62 3.68
N ALA A 221 -4.25 7.60 4.83
CA ALA A 221 -4.09 8.63 5.84
C ALA A 221 -2.65 8.64 6.41
N GLY A 222 -2.12 7.45 6.76
CA GLY A 222 -0.73 7.30 7.18
C GLY A 222 0.27 7.73 6.11
N LEU A 223 0.05 7.30 4.86
CA LEU A 223 0.92 7.66 3.72
C LEU A 223 0.91 9.16 3.43
N MET A 224 -0.25 9.82 3.42
CA MET A 224 -0.32 11.27 3.22
C MET A 224 0.49 12.02 4.27
N GLY A 225 0.38 11.64 5.54
CA GLY A 225 1.22 12.24 6.58
C GLY A 225 2.71 11.98 6.36
N LEU A 226 3.06 10.77 5.98
CA LEU A 226 4.44 10.39 5.66
C LEU A 226 4.99 11.19 4.48
N ASP A 227 4.22 11.32 3.38
CA ASP A 227 4.59 12.07 2.19
C ASP A 227 4.81 13.55 2.49
N MET A 228 3.89 14.18 3.23
CA MET A 228 4.00 15.60 3.59
C MET A 228 5.34 15.90 4.27
N VAL A 229 5.72 15.06 5.25
CA VAL A 229 6.99 15.27 5.95
C VAL A 229 8.18 14.92 5.05
N ARG A 230 8.15 13.81 4.31
CA ARG A 230 9.29 13.38 3.48
C ARG A 230 9.56 14.31 2.29
N LEU A 231 8.54 14.79 1.62
CA LEU A 231 8.68 15.77 0.54
C LEU A 231 9.20 17.13 1.09
N ALA A 232 8.69 17.55 2.25
CA ALA A 232 9.18 18.76 2.90
C ALA A 232 10.64 18.64 3.33
N GLN A 233 11.04 17.51 3.92
CA GLN A 233 12.45 17.23 4.28
C GLN A 233 13.36 17.23 3.05
N ALA A 234 12.93 16.57 1.96
CA ALA A 234 13.71 16.49 0.72
C ALA A 234 13.87 17.85 0.01
N SER A 235 12.96 18.80 0.26
CA SER A 235 13.09 20.17 -0.26
C SER A 235 14.19 21.00 0.40
N GLY A 236 14.75 20.53 1.53
CA GLY A 236 15.75 21.25 2.33
C GLY A 236 15.20 22.53 2.99
N ASN A 237 13.88 22.74 3.04
CA ASN A 237 13.24 23.92 3.64
C ASN A 237 12.67 23.58 5.04
N PRO A 238 13.33 24.03 6.15
CA PRO A 238 12.86 23.74 7.50
C PRO A 238 11.46 24.30 7.78
N GLY A 239 11.13 25.52 7.28
CA GLY A 239 9.80 26.10 7.46
C GLY A 239 8.69 25.29 6.79
N LEU A 240 8.99 24.58 5.70
CA LEU A 240 8.03 23.67 5.08
C LEU A 240 7.85 22.40 5.94
N VAL A 241 8.92 21.89 6.55
CA VAL A 241 8.83 20.76 7.49
C VAL A 241 7.96 21.14 8.68
N ASP A 242 8.19 22.32 9.28
CA ASP A 242 7.42 22.83 10.42
C ASP A 242 5.93 22.99 10.06
N ALA A 243 5.62 23.46 8.85
CA ALA A 243 4.24 23.61 8.39
C ALA A 243 3.56 22.26 8.10
N MET A 244 4.27 21.29 7.54
CA MET A 244 3.71 20.00 7.13
C MET A 244 3.57 19.03 8.32
N THR A 245 4.37 19.16 9.37
CA THR A 245 4.34 18.24 10.52
C THR A 245 2.97 18.20 11.23
N PRO A 246 2.32 19.34 11.58
CA PRO A 246 0.97 19.31 12.14
C PRO A 246 -0.06 18.69 11.22
N LEU A 247 -0.02 18.98 9.92
CA LEU A 247 -0.93 18.40 8.92
C LEU A 247 -0.73 16.89 8.82
N ALA A 248 0.52 16.43 8.81
CA ALA A 248 0.85 15.02 8.85
C ALA A 248 0.31 14.33 10.11
N THR A 249 0.39 15.00 11.25
CA THR A 249 -0.15 14.49 12.53
C THR A 249 -1.68 14.39 12.49
N MET A 250 -2.36 15.36 11.86
CA MET A 250 -3.83 15.29 11.66
C MET A 250 -4.21 14.08 10.81
N MET A 251 -3.49 13.82 9.72
CA MET A 251 -3.74 12.64 8.87
C MET A 251 -3.43 11.34 9.61
N TRP A 252 -2.35 11.27 10.36
CA TRP A 252 -2.02 10.16 11.23
C TRP A 252 -3.14 9.88 12.25
N GLY A 253 -3.66 10.93 12.90
CA GLY A 253 -4.77 10.84 13.87
C GLY A 253 -6.05 10.31 13.22
N PHE A 254 -6.38 10.76 11.99
CA PHE A 254 -7.50 10.21 11.24
C PHE A 254 -7.30 8.73 10.89
N GLY A 255 -6.07 8.33 10.51
CA GLY A 255 -5.72 6.93 10.29
C GLY A 255 -5.91 6.07 11.55
N PHE A 256 -5.51 6.58 12.72
CA PHE A 256 -5.74 5.92 14.00
C PHE A 256 -7.23 5.74 14.31
N TRP A 257 -8.02 6.79 14.13
CA TRP A 257 -9.48 6.72 14.30
C TRP A 257 -10.10 5.67 13.37
N TRP A 258 -9.70 5.68 12.08
CA TRP A 258 -10.20 4.73 11.09
C TRP A 258 -9.84 3.28 11.43
N MET A 259 -8.62 3.06 11.94
CA MET A 259 -8.17 1.75 12.43
C MET A 259 -9.12 1.20 13.50
N ILE A 260 -9.35 1.99 14.55
CA ILE A 260 -10.21 1.57 15.65
C ILE A 260 -11.65 1.37 15.18
N ALA A 261 -12.20 2.28 14.39
CA ALA A 261 -13.55 2.18 13.83
C ALA A 261 -13.71 0.89 13.00
N SER A 262 -12.76 0.61 12.10
CA SER A 262 -12.77 -0.61 11.26
C SER A 262 -12.70 -1.88 12.11
N LEU A 263 -11.84 -1.94 13.12
CA LEU A 263 -11.72 -3.09 14.01
C LEU A 263 -13.01 -3.33 14.79
N LEU A 264 -13.66 -2.27 15.28
CA LEU A 264 -14.93 -2.37 15.99
C LEU A 264 -16.06 -2.86 15.07
N VAL A 265 -16.12 -2.36 13.82
CA VAL A 265 -17.08 -2.83 12.82
C VAL A 265 -16.84 -4.31 12.49
N ILE A 266 -15.59 -4.70 12.26
CA ILE A 266 -15.23 -6.08 11.96
C ILE A 266 -15.60 -7.00 13.14
N ARG A 267 -15.26 -6.60 14.37
CA ARG A 267 -15.57 -7.41 15.57
C ARG A 267 -17.06 -7.59 15.80
N ARG A 268 -17.87 -6.55 15.54
CA ARG A 268 -19.33 -6.59 15.77
C ARG A 268 -20.10 -7.20 14.62
N GLY A 269 -19.66 -6.95 13.39
CA GLY A 269 -20.39 -7.30 12.18
C GLY A 269 -20.08 -8.68 11.62
N TYR A 270 -18.94 -9.26 12.02
CA TYR A 270 -18.47 -10.55 11.51
C TYR A 270 -18.11 -11.48 12.67
N GLY A 271 -18.47 -12.74 12.58
CA GLY A 271 -18.11 -13.74 13.59
C GLY A 271 -16.64 -14.16 13.47
N ARG A 272 -16.36 -15.15 12.63
CA ARG A 272 -14.99 -15.57 12.29
C ARG A 272 -14.67 -15.17 10.86
N LEU A 273 -13.61 -14.40 10.66
CA LEU A 273 -13.15 -14.08 9.33
C LEU A 273 -12.40 -15.27 8.72
N PRO A 274 -12.88 -15.85 7.63
CA PRO A 274 -12.11 -16.85 6.89
C PRO A 274 -10.85 -16.20 6.32
N PHE A 275 -9.75 -16.95 6.26
CA PHE A 275 -8.54 -16.47 5.64
C PHE A 275 -8.73 -16.33 4.12
N SER A 276 -8.35 -15.19 3.59
CA SER A 276 -8.30 -14.89 2.16
C SER A 276 -7.13 -13.95 1.86
N LEU A 277 -6.77 -13.77 0.59
CA LEU A 277 -5.72 -12.81 0.21
C LEU A 277 -6.03 -11.36 0.63
N SER A 278 -7.29 -11.05 0.94
CA SER A 278 -7.66 -9.71 1.45
C SER A 278 -7.04 -9.41 2.82
N TRP A 279 -6.56 -10.40 3.56
CA TRP A 279 -5.85 -10.18 4.83
C TRP A 279 -4.56 -9.37 4.68
N TRP A 280 -3.96 -9.35 3.48
CA TRP A 280 -2.88 -8.42 3.18
C TRP A 280 -3.31 -6.95 3.25
N GLY A 281 -4.62 -6.69 3.17
CA GLY A 281 -5.24 -5.39 3.42
C GLY A 281 -5.17 -4.92 4.88
N PHE A 282 -4.82 -5.77 5.83
CA PHE A 282 -4.45 -5.38 7.20
C PHE A 282 -2.97 -4.98 7.28
N VAL A 283 -2.09 -5.70 6.57
CA VAL A 283 -0.63 -5.58 6.74
C VAL A 283 -0.10 -4.25 6.18
N PHE A 284 -0.35 -3.97 4.89
CA PHE A 284 0.22 -2.78 4.27
C PHE A 284 -0.30 -1.47 4.87
N PRO A 285 -1.62 -1.29 5.09
CA PRO A 285 -2.15 -0.05 5.69
C PRO A 285 -1.62 0.20 7.09
N PHE A 286 -1.57 -0.85 7.92
CA PHE A 286 -1.01 -0.73 9.27
C PHE A 286 0.49 -0.43 9.22
N GLY A 287 1.23 -1.04 8.29
CA GLY A 287 2.65 -0.76 8.09
C GLY A 287 2.92 0.68 7.66
N ALA A 288 2.12 1.22 6.73
CA ALA A 288 2.22 2.62 6.30
C ALA A 288 2.01 3.59 7.47
N TRP A 289 0.98 3.36 8.28
CA TRP A 289 0.72 4.14 9.49
C TRP A 289 1.84 3.98 10.54
N THR A 290 2.40 2.78 10.69
CA THR A 290 3.55 2.51 11.58
C THR A 290 4.78 3.30 11.16
N VAL A 291 5.11 3.32 9.87
CA VAL A 291 6.24 4.12 9.35
C VAL A 291 5.99 5.62 9.55
N ALA A 292 4.76 6.10 9.31
CA ALA A 292 4.38 7.48 9.59
C ALA A 292 4.56 7.83 11.08
N THR A 293 4.21 6.92 11.99
CA THR A 293 4.42 7.09 13.44
C THR A 293 5.89 7.28 13.78
N SER A 294 6.80 6.46 13.17
CA SER A 294 8.24 6.60 13.38
C SER A 294 8.80 7.94 12.86
N VAL A 295 8.25 8.44 11.75
CA VAL A 295 8.67 9.73 11.18
C VAL A 295 8.19 10.88 12.06
N LEU A 296 6.97 10.83 12.56
CA LEU A 296 6.44 11.83 13.48
C LEU A 296 7.19 11.81 14.83
N ALA A 297 7.63 10.64 15.32
CA ALA A 297 8.50 10.53 16.49
C ALA A 297 9.77 11.38 16.33
N GLN A 298 10.44 11.22 15.19
CA GLN A 298 11.66 11.97 14.86
C GLN A 298 11.40 13.47 14.67
N THR A 299 10.29 13.82 14.00
CA THR A 299 9.99 15.21 13.64
C THR A 299 9.50 16.03 14.84
N TRP A 300 8.75 15.42 15.75
CA TRP A 300 8.30 16.03 17.00
C TRP A 300 9.31 15.88 18.16
N ASP A 301 10.38 15.10 17.97
CA ASP A 301 11.29 14.67 19.06
C ASP A 301 10.49 14.09 20.26
N SER A 302 9.59 13.16 19.98
CA SER A 302 8.56 12.71 20.92
C SER A 302 8.74 11.26 21.34
N GLY A 303 9.13 11.04 22.59
CA GLY A 303 9.21 9.72 23.20
C GLY A 303 7.87 8.94 23.19
N LEU A 304 6.72 9.63 23.21
CA LEU A 304 5.42 8.97 23.09
C LEU A 304 5.26 8.30 21.71
N PHE A 305 5.56 9.04 20.62
CA PHE A 305 5.51 8.48 19.27
C PHE A 305 6.56 7.41 19.05
N ASP A 306 7.74 7.49 19.70
CA ASP A 306 8.76 6.41 19.65
C ASP A 306 8.21 5.11 20.25
N VAL A 307 7.62 5.17 21.44
CA VAL A 307 7.00 3.99 22.07
C VAL A 307 5.88 3.43 21.20
N MET A 308 5.03 4.30 20.63
CA MET A 308 3.94 3.89 19.75
C MET A 308 4.48 3.22 18.47
N ALA A 309 5.53 3.76 17.84
CA ALA A 309 6.17 3.19 16.67
C ALA A 309 6.76 1.81 16.95
N TRP A 310 7.38 1.64 18.11
CA TRP A 310 7.93 0.38 18.58
C TRP A 310 6.85 -0.69 18.75
N ILE A 311 5.80 -0.39 19.50
CA ILE A 311 4.66 -1.29 19.71
C ILE A 311 4.00 -1.63 18.37
N ALA A 312 3.73 -0.63 17.54
CA ALA A 312 3.12 -0.82 16.24
C ALA A 312 3.98 -1.72 15.31
N THR A 313 5.31 -1.56 15.33
CA THR A 313 6.21 -2.42 14.54
C THR A 313 6.17 -3.87 15.01
N VAL A 314 6.16 -4.13 16.32
CA VAL A 314 6.04 -5.50 16.86
C VAL A 314 4.71 -6.13 16.43
N LEU A 315 3.61 -5.40 16.56
CA LEU A 315 2.28 -5.87 16.14
C LEU A 315 2.21 -6.09 14.61
N LEU A 316 2.83 -5.21 13.83
CA LEU A 316 2.92 -5.33 12.38
C LEU A 316 3.67 -6.59 11.96
N VAL A 317 4.82 -6.87 12.58
CA VAL A 317 5.59 -8.10 12.30
C VAL A 317 4.79 -9.34 12.66
N ALA A 318 4.09 -9.35 13.80
CA ALA A 318 3.22 -10.46 14.19
C ALA A 318 2.07 -10.67 13.18
N LEU A 319 1.42 -9.59 12.76
CA LEU A 319 0.35 -9.62 11.76
C LEU A 319 0.86 -10.12 10.39
N TRP A 320 2.03 -9.65 9.96
CA TRP A 320 2.68 -10.08 8.73
C TRP A 320 3.04 -11.56 8.77
N LEU A 321 3.63 -12.05 9.88
CA LEU A 321 3.95 -13.48 10.07
C LEU A 321 2.68 -14.32 9.99
N MET A 322 1.63 -13.95 10.71
CA MET A 322 0.35 -14.65 10.69
C MET A 322 -0.24 -14.71 9.27
N THR A 323 -0.25 -13.58 8.56
CA THR A 323 -0.77 -13.50 7.19
C THR A 323 0.08 -14.32 6.23
N SER A 324 1.40 -14.28 6.35
CA SER A 324 2.34 -15.05 5.52
C SER A 324 2.19 -16.54 5.73
N ILE A 325 2.13 -17.00 6.98
CA ILE A 325 1.93 -18.42 7.34
C ILE A 325 0.60 -18.93 6.76
N ASN A 326 -0.48 -18.18 6.92
CA ASN A 326 -1.78 -18.56 6.39
C ASN A 326 -1.81 -18.54 4.85
N THR A 327 -1.09 -17.60 4.21
CA THR A 327 -0.92 -17.57 2.75
C THR A 327 -0.22 -18.84 2.26
N LEU A 328 0.90 -19.22 2.89
CA LEU A 328 1.65 -20.44 2.55
C LEU A 328 0.82 -21.70 2.80
N ALA A 329 0.08 -21.75 3.91
CA ALA A 329 -0.83 -22.84 4.20
C ALA A 329 -1.96 -22.94 3.15
N GLY A 330 -2.52 -21.81 2.73
CA GLY A 330 -3.55 -21.74 1.68
C GLY A 330 -3.01 -22.20 0.31
N ILE A 331 -1.77 -21.83 -0.04
CA ILE A 331 -1.10 -22.32 -1.25
C ILE A 331 -0.94 -23.86 -1.19
N ARG A 332 -0.40 -24.38 -0.10
CA ARG A 332 -0.17 -25.84 0.07
C ARG A 332 -1.46 -26.64 0.02
N ARG A 333 -2.53 -26.14 0.64
CA ARG A 333 -3.86 -26.78 0.65
C ARG A 333 -4.64 -26.56 -0.64
N GLY A 334 -4.20 -25.67 -1.51
CA GLY A 334 -4.91 -25.28 -2.73
C GLY A 334 -6.18 -24.47 -2.50
N THR A 335 -6.46 -24.04 -1.26
CA THR A 335 -7.68 -23.28 -0.92
C THR A 335 -7.66 -21.84 -1.43
N ILE A 336 -6.47 -21.27 -1.64
CA ILE A 336 -6.30 -19.92 -2.15
C ILE A 336 -6.62 -19.77 -3.64
N TRP A 337 -6.72 -20.91 -4.37
CA TRP A 337 -7.02 -20.98 -5.81
C TRP A 337 -8.50 -21.26 -6.10
N ALA A 338 -9.34 -21.36 -5.08
CA ALA A 338 -10.72 -21.81 -5.19
C ALA A 338 -11.72 -20.65 -5.37
N HIS A 339 -11.41 -19.66 -6.25
CA HIS A 339 -12.32 -18.51 -6.51
C HIS A 339 -12.54 -18.30 -8.00
#